data_0e9c2818151d9f4fa66e831ac760bad0
#
_entry.id   0e9c2818151d9f4fa66e831ac760bad0
#
_cell.length_a   1.000
_cell.length_b   1.000
_cell.length_c   1.000
_cell.angle_alpha   90.00
_cell.angle_beta   90.00
_cell.angle_gamma   90.00
#
_symmetry.space_group_name_H-M   'P 1'
#
loop_
_entity.id
_entity.type
_entity.pdbx_description
1 polymer ?
#
loop_
_entity_poly.entity_id
_entity_poly.type
_entity_poly.pdbx_seq_one_letter_code
_entity_poly.pdbx_strand_id
1 'polypeptide(L)'
;MAIKDEGHFSRLVVPVKKVTLGKGLLRLSALSEPGQKGGLRIYRDESIANGEGYHLDITREGIRVYASTDAGAYYALQTLRDLTVIYGVVLPVCRIDDEPDFRRRGVYLDCSRGKVPKLDTLKTLATWLAHWKINEIQLYVENVFTFRRHPEIGKGYSPFTPDEILSLQEHCRAHHIRLVGSLASFGHLEKILALPRYRHLGEKPGFLGFPGGTTLCPIDPGSIKFIEELYSEFVPLFEAEDFNVCCDETWEIGKGRSRRKAIRVGVGRVYLDFLLKIRRICEKHGKRMNAWADIVLKHPELLGELPRDIVLLNWEYEQNGANISRTKEIAASGLSLMVCPGTSGWLTHGTRLPNSIGNVTNFAAQGRKYNAEGLLNTDWGDQGHRNFLGVSLHSFAHGAAQSWNGKAVDNVKFTDNFCYHAFGQRNNRMAKAIRLLGNTYITCGGVSPNKSLLYGALFEPISNSERSEIDMMTVAGLQRIQAQLSGDNLWPANIKSADSFEQLALRELKLAARMDCLAARRALAAKRLRRSQKVKSSELQRLSEQMHNIAKEFKELWLSRNKLSRLHDNLRLFHGAEKELSQLAGKRKRS
;
A
#
# COMPACT_ATOMS: atom_id res chain seq x y z
N MET A 1 41.60 0.62 16.85
CA MET A 1 40.77 -0.51 16.37
C MET A 1 40.28 -0.14 14.98
N ALA A 2 40.78 -0.77 13.94
CA ALA A 2 40.31 -0.49 12.58
C ALA A 2 38.97 -1.21 12.39
N ILE A 3 37.89 -0.46 12.23
CA ILE A 3 36.59 -1.01 11.87
C ILE A 3 36.70 -1.47 10.40
N LYS A 4 36.81 -2.79 10.17
CA LYS A 4 36.57 -3.38 8.85
C LYS A 4 35.06 -3.33 8.61
N ASP A 5 34.54 -2.26 7.98
CA ASP A 5 33.13 -1.98 8.18
C ASP A 5 32.30 -1.55 6.97
N GLU A 6 32.60 -2.08 5.79
CA GLU A 6 31.62 -2.06 4.69
C GLU A 6 30.34 -2.86 5.05
N GLY A 7 30.46 -3.82 5.99
CA GLY A 7 29.34 -4.66 6.42
C GLY A 7 28.22 -3.98 7.19
N HIS A 8 28.46 -2.83 7.83
CA HIS A 8 27.44 -2.15 8.64
C HIS A 8 26.56 -1.21 7.81
N PHE A 9 27.09 -0.57 6.77
CA PHE A 9 26.28 0.23 5.84
C PHE A 9 25.25 -0.62 5.06
N SER A 10 25.50 -1.92 4.88
CA SER A 10 24.53 -2.85 4.30
C SER A 10 23.27 -3.07 5.17
N ARG A 11 23.25 -2.55 6.42
CA ARG A 11 22.08 -2.59 7.31
C ARG A 11 21.12 -1.42 7.10
N LEU A 12 21.47 -0.40 6.31
CA LEU A 12 20.54 0.67 5.99
C LEU A 12 19.27 0.09 5.32
N VAL A 13 18.09 0.53 5.74
CA VAL A 13 16.83 0.16 5.10
C VAL A 13 16.77 0.73 3.69
N VAL A 14 17.12 2.01 3.56
CA VAL A 14 17.27 2.68 2.27
C VAL A 14 18.76 2.83 1.98
N PRO A 15 19.34 2.01 1.10
CA PRO A 15 20.78 2.00 0.84
C PRO A 15 21.20 3.29 0.12
N VAL A 16 22.35 3.83 0.52
CA VAL A 16 22.94 5.01 -0.12
C VAL A 16 23.75 4.65 -1.36
N LYS A 17 23.99 5.60 -2.26
CA LYS A 17 24.71 5.38 -3.54
C LYS A 17 26.18 5.06 -3.34
N LYS A 18 26.88 5.85 -2.53
CA LYS A 18 28.33 5.71 -2.38
C LYS A 18 28.75 6.06 -0.96
N VAL A 19 29.61 5.24 -0.39
CA VAL A 19 30.26 5.47 0.89
C VAL A 19 31.76 5.41 0.69
N THR A 20 32.48 6.44 1.16
CA THR A 20 33.94 6.46 1.19
C THR A 20 34.36 6.53 2.66
N LEU A 21 34.96 5.45 3.17
CA LEU A 21 35.43 5.38 4.56
C LEU A 21 36.70 6.16 4.74
N GLY A 22 36.75 6.96 5.81
CA GLY A 22 37.95 7.66 6.30
C GLY A 22 38.58 6.94 7.49
N LYS A 23 39.67 7.51 8.01
CA LYS A 23 40.35 6.99 9.21
C LYS A 23 39.87 7.70 10.47
N GLY A 24 39.32 6.94 11.42
CA GLY A 24 38.91 7.43 12.73
C GLY A 24 37.43 7.29 13.02
N LEU A 25 37.04 7.81 14.17
CA LEU A 25 35.69 7.77 14.69
C LEU A 25 35.30 9.18 15.18
N LEU A 26 34.05 9.54 15.06
CA LEU A 26 33.41 10.68 15.69
C LEU A 26 32.53 10.19 16.84
N ARG A 27 32.77 10.71 18.05
CA ARG A 27 31.86 10.50 19.18
C ARG A 27 30.89 11.68 19.24
N LEU A 28 29.59 11.38 19.09
CA LEU A 28 28.55 12.38 19.31
C LEU A 28 28.45 12.68 20.79
N SER A 29 28.65 13.95 21.18
CA SER A 29 28.30 14.45 22.51
C SER A 29 26.83 14.84 22.51
N ALA A 30 26.12 14.57 23.60
CA ALA A 30 24.77 15.10 23.77
C ALA A 30 24.84 16.63 23.71
N LEU A 31 24.15 17.24 22.74
CA LEU A 31 23.98 18.70 22.62
C LEU A 31 25.30 19.51 22.43
N SER A 32 26.06 19.23 21.39
CA SER A 32 27.03 20.24 20.93
C SER A 32 26.28 21.32 20.15
N GLU A 33 26.33 22.56 20.65
CA GLU A 33 25.80 23.74 19.95
C GLU A 33 26.43 23.90 18.55
N PRO A 34 25.74 24.54 17.61
CA PRO A 34 26.31 24.83 16.29
C PRO A 34 27.64 25.59 16.46
N GLY A 35 28.73 24.97 16.00
CA GLY A 35 30.07 25.56 16.12
C GLY A 35 31.04 24.88 17.10
N GLN A 36 30.55 24.00 17.98
CA GLN A 36 31.40 23.20 18.86
C GLN A 36 31.91 21.93 18.17
N LYS A 37 32.98 21.34 18.68
CA LYS A 37 33.52 20.06 18.19
C LYS A 37 32.47 18.96 18.33
N GLY A 38 32.16 18.30 17.22
CA GLY A 38 31.10 17.29 17.15
C GLY A 38 29.73 17.83 16.68
N GLY A 39 29.59 19.13 16.41
CA GLY A 39 28.36 19.76 15.95
C GLY A 39 27.98 19.41 14.50
N LEU A 40 26.68 19.51 14.21
CA LEU A 40 26.11 19.39 12.87
C LEU A 40 26.06 20.77 12.18
N ARG A 41 26.50 20.84 10.92
CA ARG A 41 26.38 22.02 10.07
C ARG A 41 25.78 21.63 8.72
N ILE A 42 24.87 22.47 8.21
CA ILE A 42 24.23 22.29 6.90
C ILE A 42 24.69 23.45 6.01
N TYR A 43 25.17 23.12 4.83
CA TYR A 43 25.68 24.06 3.82
C TYR A 43 24.85 23.95 2.55
N ARG A 44 24.53 25.09 1.95
CA ARG A 44 23.95 25.16 0.62
C ARG A 44 25.04 24.89 -0.42
N ASP A 45 24.82 23.96 -1.33
CA ASP A 45 25.71 23.60 -2.42
C ASP A 45 24.93 23.42 -3.72
N GLU A 46 24.92 24.46 -4.54
CA GLU A 46 24.17 24.47 -5.81
C GLU A 46 24.84 23.64 -6.91
N SER A 47 26.04 23.12 -6.69
CA SER A 47 26.68 22.18 -7.63
C SER A 47 26.02 20.79 -7.61
N ILE A 48 25.22 20.49 -6.58
CA ILE A 48 24.43 19.25 -6.51
C ILE A 48 23.19 19.41 -7.40
N ALA A 49 23.24 18.83 -8.59
CA ALA A 49 22.21 18.98 -9.60
C ALA A 49 20.84 18.38 -9.21
N ASN A 50 20.85 17.27 -8.46
CA ASN A 50 19.61 16.65 -7.99
C ASN A 50 19.15 17.37 -6.70
N GLY A 51 17.98 18.00 -6.73
CA GLY A 51 17.44 18.72 -5.58
C GLY A 51 17.21 17.87 -4.32
N GLU A 52 17.18 16.55 -4.42
CA GLU A 52 17.06 15.63 -3.30
C GLU A 52 18.39 14.91 -2.99
N GLY A 53 19.43 15.19 -3.79
CA GLY A 53 20.79 14.69 -3.56
C GLY A 53 21.50 15.44 -2.45
N TYR A 54 22.50 14.80 -1.86
CA TYR A 54 23.30 15.37 -0.79
C TYR A 54 24.69 14.74 -0.69
N HIS A 55 25.62 15.47 -0.05
CA HIS A 55 26.85 14.94 0.53
C HIS A 55 26.77 15.02 2.05
N LEU A 56 27.13 13.94 2.73
CA LEU A 56 27.20 13.86 4.18
C LEU A 56 28.61 13.48 4.60
N ASP A 57 29.36 14.44 5.17
CA ASP A 57 30.69 14.24 5.67
C ASP A 57 30.67 14.07 7.20
N ILE A 58 31.10 12.91 7.68
CA ILE A 58 31.34 12.63 9.09
C ILE A 58 32.86 12.65 9.29
N THR A 59 33.34 13.67 10.01
CA THR A 59 34.77 13.89 10.28
C THR A 59 35.05 13.72 11.78
N ARG A 60 36.31 13.79 12.20
CA ARG A 60 36.66 13.77 13.63
C ARG A 60 36.22 15.03 14.36
N GLU A 61 36.02 16.14 13.64
CA GLU A 61 35.64 17.45 14.15
C GLU A 61 34.12 17.64 14.24
N GLY A 62 33.32 16.92 13.41
CA GLY A 62 31.89 17.08 13.36
C GLY A 62 31.27 16.55 12.07
N ILE A 63 29.99 16.90 11.86
CA ILE A 63 29.17 16.46 10.74
C ILE A 63 28.85 17.66 9.85
N ARG A 64 29.00 17.48 8.54
CA ARG A 64 28.66 18.48 7.53
C ARG A 64 27.73 17.86 6.50
N VAL A 65 26.64 18.55 6.24
CA VAL A 65 25.67 18.19 5.18
C VAL A 65 25.75 19.25 4.10
N TYR A 66 25.89 18.85 2.86
CA TYR A 66 25.83 19.71 1.68
C TYR A 66 24.65 19.29 0.82
N ALA A 67 23.78 20.22 0.49
CA ALA A 67 22.57 19.98 -0.32
C ALA A 67 22.17 21.24 -1.08
N SER A 68 21.59 21.06 -2.26
CA SER A 68 21.07 22.20 -3.05
C SER A 68 19.65 22.61 -2.64
N THR A 69 18.94 21.81 -1.86
CA THR A 69 17.60 22.11 -1.34
C THR A 69 17.44 21.64 0.11
N ASP A 70 16.38 22.11 0.76
CA ASP A 70 16.01 21.64 2.10
C ASP A 70 15.62 20.16 2.12
N ALA A 71 15.05 19.65 1.02
CA ALA A 71 14.72 18.23 0.87
C ALA A 71 15.99 17.35 0.87
N GLY A 72 17.03 17.75 0.14
CA GLY A 72 18.32 17.05 0.16
C GLY A 72 18.93 17.02 1.56
N ALA A 73 18.92 18.17 2.26
CA ALA A 73 19.39 18.26 3.64
C ALA A 73 18.55 17.36 4.58
N TYR A 74 17.22 17.35 4.42
CA TYR A 74 16.33 16.49 5.18
C TYR A 74 16.67 15.01 5.00
N TYR A 75 16.91 14.54 3.76
CA TYR A 75 17.26 13.14 3.49
C TYR A 75 18.66 12.75 4.01
N ALA A 76 19.62 13.68 4.01
CA ALA A 76 20.90 13.47 4.68
C ALA A 76 20.73 13.20 6.18
N LEU A 77 19.82 13.94 6.84
CA LEU A 77 19.50 13.76 8.26
C LEU A 77 18.81 12.41 8.52
N GLN A 78 17.98 11.93 7.61
CA GLN A 78 17.39 10.58 7.74
C GLN A 78 18.49 9.50 7.66
N THR A 79 19.46 9.65 6.75
CA THR A 79 20.61 8.74 6.69
C THR A 79 21.45 8.81 7.96
N LEU A 80 21.73 10.00 8.48
CA LEU A 80 22.43 10.17 9.74
C LEU A 80 21.70 9.50 10.90
N ARG A 81 20.38 9.65 10.98
CA ARG A 81 19.53 8.96 11.98
C ARG A 81 19.70 7.44 11.89
N ASP A 82 19.65 6.86 10.70
CA ASP A 82 19.84 5.42 10.51
C ASP A 82 21.24 4.97 10.92
N LEU A 83 22.27 5.77 10.63
CA LEU A 83 23.63 5.50 11.10
C LEU A 83 23.71 5.53 12.64
N THR A 84 23.00 6.44 13.33
CA THR A 84 22.96 6.42 14.80
C THR A 84 22.25 5.20 15.37
N VAL A 85 21.26 4.65 14.67
CA VAL A 85 20.63 3.37 15.05
C VAL A 85 21.61 2.20 14.93
N ILE A 86 22.46 2.21 13.87
CA ILE A 86 23.42 1.15 13.59
C ILE A 86 24.64 1.22 14.52
N TYR A 87 25.22 2.40 14.66
CA TYR A 87 26.50 2.60 15.34
C TYR A 87 26.39 3.18 16.75
N GLY A 88 25.20 3.65 17.14
CA GLY A 88 25.02 4.40 18.39
C GLY A 88 25.64 5.78 18.32
N VAL A 89 26.29 6.18 19.42
CA VAL A 89 26.88 7.50 19.56
C VAL A 89 28.33 7.60 19.00
N VAL A 90 28.87 6.52 18.42
CA VAL A 90 30.24 6.50 17.86
C VAL A 90 30.17 6.15 16.39
N LEU A 91 30.24 7.18 15.54
CA LEU A 91 30.10 7.06 14.10
C LEU A 91 31.48 6.90 13.42
N PRO A 92 31.57 6.09 12.33
CA PRO A 92 32.78 6.03 11.52
C PRO A 92 32.99 7.35 10.77
N VAL A 93 34.23 7.78 10.62
CA VAL A 93 34.58 8.86 9.70
C VAL A 93 34.33 8.38 8.28
N CYS A 94 33.49 9.08 7.54
CA CYS A 94 33.14 8.73 6.17
C CYS A 94 32.55 9.91 5.39
N ARG A 95 32.58 9.82 4.08
CA ARG A 95 31.77 10.62 3.15
C ARG A 95 30.73 9.77 2.49
N ILE A 96 29.51 10.25 2.44
CA ILE A 96 28.38 9.65 1.73
C ILE A 96 27.96 10.62 0.62
N ASP A 97 27.95 10.14 -0.64
CA ASP A 97 27.39 10.84 -1.78
C ASP A 97 26.12 10.10 -2.20
N ASP A 98 24.96 10.76 -2.17
CA ASP A 98 23.67 10.07 -2.32
C ASP A 98 22.62 10.90 -3.06
N GLU A 99 21.78 10.20 -3.84
CA GLU A 99 20.66 10.76 -4.59
C GLU A 99 19.67 9.64 -4.98
N PRO A 100 18.39 9.93 -5.28
CA PRO A 100 17.41 8.92 -5.65
C PRO A 100 17.55 8.43 -7.10
N ASP A 101 17.12 7.15 -7.35
CA ASP A 101 16.93 6.60 -8.70
C ASP A 101 15.70 7.20 -9.40
N PHE A 102 14.63 7.49 -8.64
CA PHE A 102 13.37 8.03 -9.16
C PHE A 102 13.04 9.37 -8.52
N ARG A 103 12.60 10.32 -9.35
CA ARG A 103 12.15 11.65 -8.91
C ARG A 103 10.89 11.57 -8.03
N ARG A 104 9.93 10.69 -8.40
CA ARG A 104 8.69 10.46 -7.66
C ARG A 104 8.77 9.09 -6.98
N ARG A 105 8.62 9.07 -5.66
CA ARG A 105 8.69 7.86 -4.84
C ARG A 105 7.47 7.86 -3.95
N GLY A 106 6.44 7.12 -4.38
CA GLY A 106 5.09 7.27 -3.84
C GLY A 106 4.55 6.02 -3.16
N VAL A 107 3.59 6.27 -2.28
CA VAL A 107 2.68 5.29 -1.72
C VAL A 107 1.25 5.67 -2.09
N TYR A 108 0.48 4.70 -2.59
CA TYR A 108 -0.94 4.84 -2.88
C TYR A 108 -1.75 4.03 -1.88
N LEU A 109 -2.59 4.68 -1.10
CA LEU A 109 -3.32 4.06 0.00
C LEU A 109 -4.83 4.04 -0.29
N ASP A 110 -5.42 2.83 -0.33
CA ASP A 110 -6.86 2.69 -0.48
C ASP A 110 -7.61 3.11 0.79
N CYS A 111 -8.42 4.15 0.67
CA CYS A 111 -9.27 4.66 1.74
C CYS A 111 -10.76 4.35 1.52
N SER A 112 -11.14 3.71 0.39
CA SER A 112 -12.53 3.66 -0.06
C SER A 112 -13.21 2.31 0.08
N ARG A 113 -12.45 1.21 0.19
CA ARG A 113 -13.04 -0.14 0.25
C ARG A 113 -13.43 -0.59 1.66
N GLY A 114 -13.96 0.35 2.45
CA GLY A 114 -14.55 0.09 3.77
C GLY A 114 -13.74 0.56 4.96
N LYS A 115 -12.49 0.96 4.76
CA LYS A 115 -11.61 1.45 5.82
C LYS A 115 -11.14 2.87 5.52
N VAL A 116 -11.46 3.82 6.41
CA VAL A 116 -10.98 5.20 6.34
C VAL A 116 -10.04 5.44 7.51
N PRO A 117 -8.74 5.71 7.26
CA PRO A 117 -7.79 5.99 8.33
C PRO A 117 -8.14 7.26 9.11
N LYS A 118 -7.74 7.31 10.38
CA LYS A 118 -7.75 8.55 11.17
C LYS A 118 -6.66 9.49 10.67
N LEU A 119 -6.85 10.79 10.83
CA LEU A 119 -5.87 11.82 10.47
C LEU A 119 -4.52 11.57 11.15
N ASP A 120 -4.50 11.26 12.46
CA ASP A 120 -3.27 11.00 13.21
C ASP A 120 -2.52 9.76 12.67
N THR A 121 -3.26 8.74 12.22
CA THR A 121 -2.65 7.57 11.57
C THR A 121 -1.95 7.95 10.26
N LEU A 122 -2.59 8.79 9.44
CA LEU A 122 -2.02 9.26 8.18
C LEU A 122 -0.80 10.16 8.42
N LYS A 123 -0.86 11.06 9.40
CA LYS A 123 0.28 11.91 9.79
C LYS A 123 1.47 11.06 10.26
N THR A 124 1.22 10.11 11.15
CA THR A 124 2.28 9.21 11.63
C THR A 124 2.86 8.37 10.48
N LEU A 125 2.01 7.84 9.60
CA LEU A 125 2.47 7.12 8.42
C LEU A 125 3.32 8.01 7.51
N ALA A 126 2.91 9.25 7.26
CA ALA A 126 3.68 10.21 6.45
C ALA A 126 5.07 10.45 7.06
N THR A 127 5.18 10.64 8.37
CA THR A 127 6.46 10.76 9.07
C THR A 127 7.36 9.52 8.85
N TRP A 128 6.79 8.29 8.94
CA TRP A 128 7.53 7.05 8.67
C TRP A 128 7.97 6.93 7.20
N LEU A 129 7.10 7.29 6.27
CA LEU A 129 7.41 7.27 4.84
C LEU A 129 8.51 8.28 4.49
N ALA A 130 8.47 9.48 5.07
CA ALA A 130 9.52 10.49 4.91
C ALA A 130 10.88 10.00 5.47
N HIS A 131 10.85 9.28 6.60
CA HIS A 131 12.04 8.64 7.14
C HIS A 131 12.66 7.65 6.14
N TRP A 132 11.85 6.90 5.40
CA TRP A 132 12.31 6.03 4.31
C TRP A 132 12.52 6.78 2.98
N LYS A 133 12.57 8.10 2.99
CA LYS A 133 12.81 8.96 1.81
C LYS A 133 11.73 8.84 0.72
N ILE A 134 10.51 8.48 1.06
CA ILE A 134 9.32 8.62 0.22
C ILE A 134 8.95 10.10 0.15
N ASN A 135 8.60 10.60 -1.04
CA ASN A 135 8.25 12.00 -1.28
C ASN A 135 6.86 12.21 -1.88
N GLU A 136 6.02 11.16 -1.92
CA GLU A 136 4.67 11.27 -2.44
C GLU A 136 3.71 10.33 -1.71
N ILE A 137 2.52 10.83 -1.34
CA ILE A 137 1.39 10.04 -0.85
C ILE A 137 0.17 10.36 -1.71
N GLN A 138 -0.55 9.33 -2.13
CA GLN A 138 -1.86 9.44 -2.76
C GLN A 138 -2.89 8.67 -1.94
N LEU A 139 -4.04 9.31 -1.67
CA LEU A 139 -5.18 8.67 -1.01
C LEU A 139 -6.23 8.34 -2.05
N TYR A 140 -6.49 7.05 -2.26
CA TYR A 140 -7.54 6.63 -3.18
C TYR A 140 -8.93 6.88 -2.62
N VAL A 141 -9.66 7.77 -3.27
CA VAL A 141 -11.02 8.18 -2.90
C VAL A 141 -12.00 7.81 -4.01
N GLU A 142 -13.06 7.08 -3.65
CA GLU A 142 -14.27 6.87 -4.47
C GLU A 142 -15.40 7.75 -3.92
N ASN A 143 -15.88 7.44 -2.71
CA ASN A 143 -17.02 8.07 -2.06
C ASN A 143 -16.73 8.58 -0.64
N VAL A 144 -15.48 8.53 -0.18
CA VAL A 144 -15.12 8.80 1.23
C VAL A 144 -14.60 10.23 1.44
N PHE A 145 -15.23 11.20 0.78
CA PHE A 145 -15.01 12.61 1.00
C PHE A 145 -16.35 13.34 1.22
N THR A 146 -16.35 14.38 2.05
CA THR A 146 -17.56 15.16 2.40
C THR A 146 -17.77 16.28 1.39
N PHE A 147 -18.61 16.05 0.38
CA PHE A 147 -18.99 17.04 -0.62
C PHE A 147 -20.18 17.86 -0.14
N ARG A 148 -20.10 19.18 -0.24
CA ARG A 148 -21.22 20.08 0.13
C ARG A 148 -22.38 19.99 -0.84
N ARG A 149 -22.10 19.90 -2.16
CA ARG A 149 -23.10 19.78 -3.23
C ARG A 149 -23.72 18.39 -3.31
N HIS A 150 -23.05 17.40 -2.75
CA HIS A 150 -23.41 15.99 -2.82
C HIS A 150 -23.35 15.31 -1.44
N PRO A 151 -24.11 15.81 -0.44
CA PRO A 151 -23.96 15.40 0.97
C PRO A 151 -24.35 13.95 1.25
N GLU A 152 -25.03 13.27 0.34
CA GLU A 152 -25.34 11.85 0.42
C GLU A 152 -24.14 10.92 0.08
N ILE A 153 -23.14 11.46 -0.66
CA ILE A 153 -21.91 10.73 -0.96
C ILE A 153 -21.11 10.57 0.33
N GLY A 154 -20.68 9.35 0.60
CA GLY A 154 -19.91 9.02 1.81
C GLY A 154 -20.71 8.85 3.08
N LYS A 155 -22.03 9.06 3.07
CA LYS A 155 -22.87 8.83 4.24
C LYS A 155 -22.75 7.38 4.73
N GLY A 156 -22.39 7.21 6.01
CA GLY A 156 -22.15 5.89 6.63
C GLY A 156 -20.76 5.29 6.37
N TYR A 157 -19.85 6.02 5.70
CA TYR A 157 -18.47 5.60 5.44
C TYR A 157 -17.44 6.36 6.28
N SER A 158 -17.85 7.32 7.13
CA SER A 158 -16.95 8.22 7.88
C SER A 158 -15.95 8.95 6.98
N PRO A 159 -16.42 9.72 5.99
CA PRO A 159 -15.58 10.34 4.97
C PRO A 159 -14.57 11.33 5.55
N PHE A 160 -13.55 11.67 4.78
CA PHE A 160 -12.65 12.79 5.08
C PHE A 160 -13.38 14.12 4.93
N THR A 161 -13.03 15.06 5.80
CA THR A 161 -13.43 16.46 5.68
C THR A 161 -12.35 17.27 4.96
N PRO A 162 -12.71 18.46 4.41
CA PRO A 162 -11.71 19.39 3.85
C PRO A 162 -10.59 19.72 4.86
N ASP A 163 -10.94 19.98 6.12
CA ASP A 163 -9.97 20.33 7.17
C ASP A 163 -8.99 19.20 7.46
N GLU A 164 -9.44 17.93 7.43
CA GLU A 164 -8.56 16.78 7.58
C GLU A 164 -7.54 16.69 6.43
N ILE A 165 -7.98 16.95 5.19
CA ILE A 165 -7.08 16.92 4.02
C ILE A 165 -6.08 18.08 4.11
N LEU A 166 -6.50 19.29 4.43
CA LEU A 166 -5.62 20.46 4.59
C LEU A 166 -4.61 20.25 5.72
N SER A 167 -5.05 19.70 6.85
CA SER A 167 -4.14 19.38 7.97
C SER A 167 -3.13 18.29 7.64
N LEU A 168 -3.52 17.31 6.80
CA LEU A 168 -2.58 16.31 6.28
C LEU A 168 -1.61 16.92 5.27
N GLN A 169 -2.11 17.79 4.39
CA GLN A 169 -1.29 18.52 3.40
C GLN A 169 -0.16 19.32 4.09
N GLU A 170 -0.48 20.07 5.14
CA GLU A 170 0.51 20.81 5.92
C GLU A 170 1.56 19.89 6.56
N HIS A 171 1.11 18.78 7.16
CA HIS A 171 2.02 17.80 7.77
C HIS A 171 2.94 17.14 6.71
N CYS A 172 2.41 16.78 5.54
CA CYS A 172 3.19 16.22 4.44
C CYS A 172 4.24 17.23 3.94
N ARG A 173 3.86 18.50 3.75
CA ARG A 173 4.77 19.58 3.34
C ARG A 173 5.95 19.73 4.31
N ALA A 174 5.69 19.72 5.62
CA ALA A 174 6.74 19.81 6.65
C ALA A 174 7.74 18.63 6.61
N HIS A 175 7.35 17.51 5.96
CA HIS A 175 8.19 16.31 5.81
C HIS A 175 8.67 16.10 4.36
N HIS A 176 8.62 17.12 3.51
CA HIS A 176 8.98 17.05 2.08
C HIS A 176 8.23 15.97 1.30
N ILE A 177 6.99 15.68 1.68
CA ILE A 177 6.07 14.78 0.97
C ILE A 177 5.03 15.60 0.21
N ARG A 178 4.82 15.29 -1.05
CA ARG A 178 3.71 15.79 -1.85
C ARG A 178 2.46 14.96 -1.58
N LEU A 179 1.40 15.58 -1.11
CA LEU A 179 0.09 14.96 -1.05
C LEU A 179 -0.61 15.16 -2.38
N VAL A 180 -0.74 14.11 -3.18
CA VAL A 180 -1.39 14.14 -4.49
C VAL A 180 -2.83 13.66 -4.34
N GLY A 181 -3.78 14.49 -4.80
CA GLY A 181 -5.19 14.12 -4.80
C GLY A 181 -5.47 12.98 -5.77
N SER A 182 -6.33 12.04 -5.36
CA SER A 182 -6.78 10.93 -6.20
C SER A 182 -8.28 10.70 -6.00
N LEU A 183 -9.06 10.80 -7.09
CA LEU A 183 -10.51 10.64 -7.05
C LEU A 183 -10.97 9.80 -8.25
N ALA A 184 -11.66 8.68 -7.96
CA ALA A 184 -12.28 7.85 -8.99
C ALA A 184 -13.27 8.68 -9.83
N SER A 185 -13.04 8.74 -11.16
CA SER A 185 -13.75 9.68 -12.04
C SER A 185 -14.43 9.03 -13.24
N PHE A 186 -14.27 7.73 -13.43
CA PHE A 186 -14.86 7.02 -14.55
C PHE A 186 -15.38 5.62 -14.15
N GLY A 187 -14.49 4.70 -13.77
CA GLY A 187 -14.82 3.42 -13.12
C GLY A 187 -14.91 3.54 -11.60
N HIS A 188 -15.26 2.45 -10.92
CA HIS A 188 -15.32 2.33 -9.45
C HIS A 188 -16.29 3.29 -8.75
N LEU A 189 -17.40 3.61 -9.41
CA LEU A 189 -18.44 4.52 -8.88
C LEU A 189 -19.70 3.78 -8.40
N GLU A 190 -19.64 2.46 -8.19
CA GLU A 190 -20.80 1.65 -7.81
C GLU A 190 -21.50 2.15 -6.56
N LYS A 191 -20.76 2.69 -5.56
CA LYS A 191 -21.35 3.22 -4.32
C LYS A 191 -22.11 4.53 -4.55
N ILE A 192 -21.61 5.37 -5.46
CA ILE A 192 -22.26 6.62 -5.85
C ILE A 192 -23.44 6.34 -6.77
N LEU A 193 -23.24 5.52 -7.79
CA LEU A 193 -24.29 5.16 -8.76
C LEU A 193 -25.41 4.29 -8.16
N ALA A 194 -25.20 3.65 -7.01
CA ALA A 194 -26.26 3.00 -6.26
C ALA A 194 -27.27 3.99 -5.65
N LEU A 195 -26.85 5.24 -5.39
CA LEU A 195 -27.73 6.28 -4.85
C LEU A 195 -28.76 6.72 -5.92
N PRO A 196 -30.05 6.86 -5.57
CA PRO A 196 -31.11 7.18 -6.54
C PRO A 196 -30.82 8.42 -7.40
N ARG A 197 -30.22 9.46 -6.81
CA ARG A 197 -29.90 10.73 -7.48
C ARG A 197 -28.89 10.56 -8.64
N TYR A 198 -27.96 9.61 -8.56
CA TYR A 198 -26.88 9.45 -9.53
C TYR A 198 -27.02 8.23 -10.44
N ARG A 199 -27.98 7.35 -10.16
CA ARG A 199 -28.18 6.09 -10.90
C ARG A 199 -28.31 6.29 -12.40
N HIS A 200 -28.95 7.37 -12.82
CA HIS A 200 -29.15 7.71 -14.22
C HIS A 200 -27.86 8.05 -14.98
N LEU A 201 -26.76 8.37 -14.27
CA LEU A 201 -25.44 8.65 -14.87
C LEU A 201 -24.69 7.37 -15.24
N GLY A 202 -25.12 6.21 -14.78
CA GLY A 202 -24.44 4.93 -15.04
C GLY A 202 -24.49 4.51 -16.50
N GLU A 203 -23.42 3.89 -16.98
CA GLU A 203 -23.31 3.34 -18.33
C GLU A 203 -24.23 2.14 -18.53
N LYS A 204 -24.23 1.21 -17.57
CA LYS A 204 -25.03 -0.03 -17.65
C LYS A 204 -25.63 -0.38 -16.28
N PRO A 205 -26.80 0.19 -15.93
CA PRO A 205 -27.49 -0.18 -14.71
C PRO A 205 -27.67 -1.70 -14.57
N GLY A 206 -27.47 -2.23 -13.37
CA GLY A 206 -27.55 -3.68 -13.08
C GLY A 206 -26.27 -4.47 -13.42
N PHE A 207 -25.24 -3.87 -13.96
CA PHE A 207 -23.98 -4.55 -14.24
C PHE A 207 -23.37 -5.11 -12.95
N LEU A 208 -22.97 -6.40 -12.96
CA LEU A 208 -22.47 -7.13 -11.79
C LEU A 208 -23.36 -7.05 -10.55
N GLY A 209 -24.67 -6.78 -10.72
CA GLY A 209 -25.62 -6.64 -9.63
C GLY A 209 -25.68 -5.25 -9.00
N PHE A 210 -24.89 -4.28 -9.45
CA PHE A 210 -24.92 -2.90 -8.94
C PHE A 210 -26.06 -2.10 -9.61
N PRO A 211 -26.95 -1.46 -8.81
CA PRO A 211 -28.14 -0.78 -9.33
C PRO A 211 -27.87 0.26 -10.43
N GLY A 212 -26.78 1.02 -10.33
CA GLY A 212 -26.37 2.01 -11.32
C GLY A 212 -25.23 1.56 -12.23
N GLY A 213 -24.71 0.33 -12.04
CA GLY A 213 -23.45 -0.11 -12.63
C GLY A 213 -22.25 0.43 -11.84
N THR A 214 -21.06 0.35 -12.44
CA THR A 214 -19.78 0.78 -11.81
C THR A 214 -19.12 1.95 -12.55
N THR A 215 -19.58 2.26 -13.77
CA THR A 215 -18.93 3.21 -14.70
C THR A 215 -19.89 4.32 -15.11
N LEU A 216 -19.44 5.57 -15.13
CA LEU A 216 -20.21 6.69 -15.68
C LEU A 216 -20.44 6.50 -17.19
N CYS A 217 -21.59 6.97 -17.66
CA CYS A 217 -21.87 6.98 -19.09
C CYS A 217 -21.05 8.06 -19.82
N PRO A 218 -20.07 7.70 -20.69
CA PRO A 218 -19.14 8.63 -21.31
C PRO A 218 -19.79 9.56 -22.34
N ILE A 219 -21.00 9.25 -22.78
CA ILE A 219 -21.76 10.06 -23.76
C ILE A 219 -22.81 10.95 -23.11
N ASP A 220 -23.03 10.81 -21.79
CA ASP A 220 -23.97 11.63 -21.05
C ASP A 220 -23.30 12.94 -20.61
N PRO A 221 -23.82 14.11 -21.00
CA PRO A 221 -23.26 15.40 -20.56
C PRO A 221 -23.38 15.59 -19.03
N GLY A 222 -24.33 14.93 -18.36
CA GLY A 222 -24.45 14.93 -16.92
C GLY A 222 -23.26 14.27 -16.23
N SER A 223 -22.60 13.29 -16.84
CA SER A 223 -21.43 12.62 -16.28
C SER A 223 -20.25 13.59 -16.11
N ILE A 224 -19.95 14.39 -17.13
CA ILE A 224 -18.83 15.33 -17.03
C ILE A 224 -19.15 16.51 -16.11
N LYS A 225 -20.40 16.99 -16.10
CA LYS A 225 -20.85 18.01 -15.17
C LYS A 225 -20.72 17.52 -13.71
N PHE A 226 -21.09 16.27 -13.45
CA PHE A 226 -20.94 15.67 -12.12
C PHE A 226 -19.47 15.65 -11.67
N ILE A 227 -18.54 15.23 -12.54
CA ILE A 227 -17.11 15.27 -12.24
C ILE A 227 -16.60 16.70 -12.00
N GLU A 228 -17.03 17.69 -12.79
CA GLU A 228 -16.69 19.11 -12.54
C GLU A 228 -17.16 19.58 -11.15
N GLU A 229 -18.34 19.18 -10.73
CA GLU A 229 -18.89 19.54 -9.42
C GLU A 229 -18.05 18.91 -8.28
N LEU A 230 -17.67 17.63 -8.39
CA LEU A 230 -16.79 16.97 -7.40
C LEU A 230 -15.39 17.61 -7.37
N TYR A 231 -14.80 17.86 -8.53
CA TYR A 231 -13.45 18.43 -8.64
C TYR A 231 -13.39 19.86 -8.10
N SER A 232 -14.45 20.65 -8.27
CA SER A 232 -14.51 22.01 -7.74
C SER A 232 -14.37 22.10 -6.21
N GLU A 233 -14.72 21.02 -5.49
CA GLU A 233 -14.59 20.95 -4.03
C GLU A 233 -13.35 20.19 -3.57
N PHE A 234 -12.87 19.20 -4.33
CA PHE A 234 -11.81 18.29 -3.91
C PHE A 234 -10.42 18.74 -4.37
N VAL A 235 -10.27 19.09 -5.65
CA VAL A 235 -8.95 19.41 -6.24
C VAL A 235 -8.24 20.59 -5.58
N PRO A 236 -8.92 21.69 -5.18
CA PRO A 236 -8.26 22.84 -4.56
C PRO A 236 -7.60 22.56 -3.19
N LEU A 237 -7.89 21.40 -2.57
CA LEU A 237 -7.30 21.02 -1.28
C LEU A 237 -5.86 20.52 -1.40
N PHE A 238 -5.36 20.28 -2.62
CA PHE A 238 -4.06 19.68 -2.87
C PHE A 238 -3.12 20.70 -3.52
N GLU A 239 -1.95 20.91 -2.91
CA GLU A 239 -0.91 21.78 -3.46
C GLU A 239 -0.15 21.14 -4.63
N ALA A 240 -0.05 19.81 -4.66
CA ALA A 240 0.68 19.09 -5.71
C ALA A 240 0.18 19.46 -7.12
N GLU A 241 1.10 19.61 -8.07
CA GLU A 241 0.79 19.87 -9.47
C GLU A 241 0.08 18.69 -10.15
N ASP A 242 0.33 17.48 -9.66
CA ASP A 242 -0.26 16.25 -10.17
C ASP A 242 -1.63 15.97 -9.50
N PHE A 243 -2.56 15.39 -10.28
CA PHE A 243 -3.84 14.89 -9.78
C PHE A 243 -4.19 13.57 -10.46
N ASN A 244 -4.52 12.53 -9.68
CA ASN A 244 -4.84 11.20 -10.20
C ASN A 244 -6.35 11.05 -10.40
N VAL A 245 -6.76 10.94 -11.65
CA VAL A 245 -8.18 10.79 -12.05
C VAL A 245 -8.64 9.33 -12.04
N CYS A 246 -7.76 8.39 -11.74
CA CYS A 246 -7.99 6.94 -11.80
C CYS A 246 -8.34 6.48 -13.24
N CYS A 247 -9.60 6.33 -13.56
CA CYS A 247 -10.14 5.96 -14.89
C CYS A 247 -9.81 4.53 -15.35
N ASP A 248 -9.47 3.64 -14.41
CA ASP A 248 -9.23 2.23 -14.63
C ASP A 248 -10.54 1.41 -14.71
N GLU A 249 -10.41 0.18 -15.21
CA GLU A 249 -11.41 -0.90 -15.14
C GLU A 249 -12.82 -0.53 -15.63
N THR A 250 -12.93 0.31 -16.64
CA THR A 250 -14.20 0.77 -17.22
C THR A 250 -14.86 -0.30 -18.11
N TRP A 251 -15.13 -1.47 -17.55
CA TRP A 251 -15.56 -2.67 -18.30
C TRP A 251 -16.92 -2.57 -18.98
N GLU A 252 -17.73 -1.58 -18.60
CA GLU A 252 -19.10 -1.38 -19.09
C GLU A 252 -19.17 -0.62 -20.42
N ILE A 253 -18.12 0.13 -20.76
CA ILE A 253 -18.11 0.97 -21.97
C ILE A 253 -18.44 0.13 -23.21
N GLY A 254 -19.39 0.61 -24.00
CA GLY A 254 -19.88 -0.09 -25.18
C GLY A 254 -20.84 -1.24 -24.92
N LYS A 255 -21.18 -1.52 -23.66
CA LYS A 255 -22.13 -2.60 -23.30
C LYS A 255 -23.48 -2.08 -22.78
N GLY A 256 -23.61 -0.78 -22.61
CA GLY A 256 -24.82 -0.10 -22.14
C GLY A 256 -25.24 1.04 -23.06
N ARG A 257 -25.41 2.21 -22.48
CA ARG A 257 -25.91 3.43 -23.17
C ARG A 257 -24.98 3.91 -24.28
N SER A 258 -23.66 3.74 -24.15
CA SER A 258 -22.67 4.10 -25.17
C SER A 258 -22.52 3.09 -26.30
N ARG A 259 -23.28 1.97 -26.31
CA ARG A 259 -23.12 0.87 -27.27
C ARG A 259 -23.16 1.31 -28.73
N ARG A 260 -24.13 2.16 -29.11
CA ARG A 260 -24.25 2.64 -30.51
C ARG A 260 -23.02 3.44 -30.93
N LYS A 261 -22.50 4.31 -30.04
CA LYS A 261 -21.28 5.06 -30.32
C LYS A 261 -20.07 4.13 -30.42
N ALA A 262 -19.94 3.18 -29.49
CA ALA A 262 -18.84 2.23 -29.48
C ALA A 262 -18.79 1.32 -30.73
N ILE A 263 -19.95 0.90 -31.26
CA ILE A 263 -20.03 0.16 -32.54
C ILE A 263 -19.50 1.01 -33.70
N ARG A 264 -19.79 2.33 -33.70
CA ARG A 264 -19.41 3.23 -34.80
C ARG A 264 -17.93 3.63 -34.76
N VAL A 265 -17.36 3.90 -33.59
CA VAL A 265 -16.02 4.51 -33.45
C VAL A 265 -15.02 3.67 -32.67
N GLY A 266 -15.44 2.53 -32.13
CA GLY A 266 -14.63 1.69 -31.23
C GLY A 266 -14.73 2.08 -29.77
N VAL A 267 -14.56 1.09 -28.86
CA VAL A 267 -14.61 1.27 -27.40
C VAL A 267 -13.47 2.18 -26.92
N GLY A 268 -12.26 1.96 -27.44
CA GLY A 268 -11.09 2.78 -27.09
C GLY A 268 -11.29 4.28 -27.40
N ARG A 269 -11.89 4.61 -28.55
CA ARG A 269 -12.23 5.99 -28.90
C ARG A 269 -13.25 6.60 -27.92
N VAL A 270 -14.25 5.84 -27.53
CA VAL A 270 -15.25 6.32 -26.55
C VAL A 270 -14.60 6.59 -25.19
N TYR A 271 -13.69 5.73 -24.76
CA TYR A 271 -12.90 5.93 -23.55
C TYR A 271 -12.03 7.19 -23.65
N LEU A 272 -11.23 7.30 -24.70
CA LEU A 272 -10.31 8.42 -24.89
C LEU A 272 -11.03 9.77 -24.96
N ASP A 273 -12.16 9.85 -25.69
CA ASP A 273 -12.97 11.07 -25.78
C ASP A 273 -13.41 11.56 -24.38
N PHE A 274 -13.76 10.63 -23.48
CA PHE A 274 -14.17 10.99 -22.13
C PHE A 274 -12.98 11.35 -21.23
N LEU A 275 -11.88 10.58 -21.31
CA LEU A 275 -10.63 10.88 -20.61
C LEU A 275 -10.11 12.28 -20.91
N LEU A 276 -10.15 12.69 -22.19
CA LEU A 276 -9.74 14.03 -22.61
C LEU A 276 -10.65 15.15 -22.07
N LYS A 277 -11.93 14.87 -21.83
CA LYS A 277 -12.82 15.81 -21.13
C LYS A 277 -12.42 15.97 -19.67
N ILE A 278 -12.10 14.87 -18.97
CA ILE A 278 -11.61 14.92 -17.58
C ILE A 278 -10.29 15.69 -17.52
N ARG A 279 -9.35 15.45 -18.47
CA ARG A 279 -8.10 16.21 -18.56
C ARG A 279 -8.34 17.73 -18.61
N ARG A 280 -9.29 18.19 -19.42
CA ARG A 280 -9.64 19.63 -19.49
C ARG A 280 -10.12 20.19 -18.15
N ILE A 281 -10.77 19.38 -17.31
CA ILE A 281 -11.15 19.80 -15.97
C ILE A 281 -9.89 19.92 -15.09
N CYS A 282 -8.96 18.96 -15.15
CA CYS A 282 -7.67 19.07 -14.47
C CYS A 282 -6.91 20.34 -14.86
N GLU A 283 -6.84 20.65 -16.17
CA GLU A 283 -6.21 21.88 -16.69
C GLU A 283 -6.85 23.16 -16.12
N LYS A 284 -8.19 23.22 -16.03
CA LYS A 284 -8.90 24.36 -15.40
C LYS A 284 -8.47 24.59 -13.95
N HIS A 285 -8.04 23.54 -13.26
CA HIS A 285 -7.52 23.58 -11.88
C HIS A 285 -5.99 23.70 -11.81
N GLY A 286 -5.29 23.88 -12.94
CA GLY A 286 -3.83 23.94 -13.01
C GLY A 286 -3.14 22.62 -12.64
N LYS A 287 -3.81 21.47 -12.85
CA LYS A 287 -3.29 20.16 -12.49
C LYS A 287 -2.86 19.35 -13.70
N ARG A 288 -1.71 18.67 -13.57
CA ARG A 288 -1.25 17.65 -14.51
C ARG A 288 -1.96 16.34 -14.20
N MET A 289 -2.63 15.76 -15.18
CA MET A 289 -3.42 14.55 -15.03
C MET A 289 -2.53 13.31 -14.94
N ASN A 290 -2.76 12.47 -13.90
CA ASN A 290 -2.28 11.09 -13.85
C ASN A 290 -3.48 10.15 -14.05
N ALA A 291 -3.34 9.09 -14.84
CA ALA A 291 -4.38 8.10 -15.09
C ALA A 291 -3.81 6.68 -15.14
N TRP A 292 -4.57 5.69 -14.69
CA TRP A 292 -4.17 4.29 -14.83
C TRP A 292 -4.13 3.85 -16.28
N ALA A 293 -3.13 3.04 -16.64
CA ALA A 293 -2.80 2.73 -18.03
C ALA A 293 -3.56 1.55 -18.63
N ASP A 294 -4.29 0.76 -17.82
CA ASP A 294 -4.83 -0.54 -18.21
C ASP A 294 -5.76 -0.49 -19.43
N ILE A 295 -6.64 0.52 -19.52
CA ILE A 295 -7.57 0.67 -20.65
C ILE A 295 -6.83 1.16 -21.89
N VAL A 296 -5.94 2.16 -21.75
CA VAL A 296 -5.17 2.68 -22.89
C VAL A 296 -4.25 1.60 -23.46
N LEU A 297 -3.66 0.77 -22.61
CA LEU A 297 -2.84 -0.36 -23.03
C LEU A 297 -3.64 -1.45 -23.77
N LYS A 298 -4.95 -1.56 -23.58
CA LYS A 298 -5.81 -2.42 -24.43
C LYS A 298 -6.03 -1.83 -25.84
N HIS A 299 -5.73 -0.55 -26.02
CA HIS A 299 -5.90 0.22 -27.25
C HIS A 299 -4.60 0.98 -27.58
N PRO A 300 -3.46 0.27 -27.80
CA PRO A 300 -2.15 0.88 -27.96
C PRO A 300 -2.07 1.83 -29.16
N GLU A 301 -2.93 1.66 -30.16
CA GLU A 301 -3.08 2.56 -31.30
C GLU A 301 -3.45 4.00 -30.89
N LEU A 302 -4.06 4.17 -29.71
CA LEU A 302 -4.48 5.48 -29.20
C LEU A 302 -3.42 6.18 -28.35
N LEU A 303 -2.32 5.50 -27.99
CA LEU A 303 -1.24 6.10 -27.19
C LEU A 303 -0.66 7.38 -27.84
N GLY A 304 -0.54 7.39 -29.16
CA GLY A 304 -0.04 8.54 -29.91
C GLY A 304 -0.97 9.77 -29.90
N GLU A 305 -2.23 9.60 -29.52
CA GLU A 305 -3.22 10.69 -29.47
C GLU A 305 -3.34 11.32 -28.08
N LEU A 306 -2.71 10.72 -27.06
CA LEU A 306 -2.70 11.28 -25.72
C LEU A 306 -1.80 12.51 -25.66
N PRO A 307 -2.25 13.62 -25.03
CA PRO A 307 -1.41 14.77 -24.73
C PRO A 307 -0.20 14.41 -23.89
N ARG A 308 0.96 15.02 -24.19
CA ARG A 308 2.26 14.68 -23.59
C ARG A 308 2.40 15.01 -22.13
N ASP A 309 1.53 15.84 -21.58
CA ASP A 309 1.47 16.22 -20.17
C ASP A 309 0.76 15.18 -19.28
N ILE A 310 0.12 14.17 -19.88
CA ILE A 310 -0.49 13.07 -19.11
C ILE A 310 0.59 12.12 -18.58
N VAL A 311 0.46 11.73 -17.32
CA VAL A 311 1.28 10.68 -16.72
C VAL A 311 0.50 9.38 -16.67
N LEU A 312 0.98 8.35 -17.34
CA LEU A 312 0.38 7.02 -17.28
C LEU A 312 0.94 6.21 -16.13
N LEU A 313 0.03 5.67 -15.31
CA LEU A 313 0.33 4.85 -14.16
C LEU A 313 0.19 3.38 -14.58
N ASN A 314 1.33 2.71 -14.87
CA ASN A 314 1.34 1.30 -15.27
C ASN A 314 1.35 0.42 -14.03
N TRP A 315 0.29 -0.35 -13.80
CA TRP A 315 0.13 -1.20 -12.63
C TRP A 315 0.20 -2.70 -12.93
N GLU A 316 0.76 -3.45 -11.99
CA GLU A 316 0.80 -4.91 -11.98
C GLU A 316 1.11 -5.39 -10.55
N TYR A 317 0.49 -6.48 -10.12
CA TYR A 317 0.58 -6.93 -8.73
C TYR A 317 1.19 -8.32 -8.56
N GLU A 318 1.39 -9.06 -9.66
CA GLU A 318 2.15 -10.31 -9.62
C GLU A 318 3.61 -10.07 -10.03
N GLN A 319 4.55 -10.78 -9.38
CA GLN A 319 5.99 -10.57 -9.60
C GLN A 319 6.43 -10.77 -11.06
N ASN A 320 5.72 -11.60 -11.81
CA ASN A 320 5.97 -11.90 -13.22
C ASN A 320 4.78 -11.52 -14.11
N GLY A 321 3.96 -10.58 -13.68
CA GLY A 321 2.77 -10.14 -14.41
C GLY A 321 3.12 -9.48 -15.74
N ALA A 322 2.22 -9.65 -16.71
CA ALA A 322 2.45 -9.23 -18.10
C ALA A 322 2.64 -7.72 -18.26
N ASN A 323 1.94 -6.91 -17.45
CA ASN A 323 1.99 -5.45 -17.56
C ASN A 323 3.36 -4.87 -17.20
N ILE A 324 4.20 -5.59 -16.42
CA ILE A 324 5.58 -5.15 -16.13
C ILE A 324 6.35 -4.94 -17.45
N SER A 325 6.24 -5.88 -18.39
CA SER A 325 6.91 -5.79 -19.70
C SER A 325 6.33 -4.72 -20.61
N ARG A 326 5.07 -4.30 -20.40
CA ARG A 326 4.37 -3.28 -21.19
C ARG A 326 4.81 -1.85 -20.85
N THR A 327 5.63 -1.65 -19.82
CA THR A 327 6.30 -0.37 -19.50
C THR A 327 7.02 0.19 -20.74
N LYS A 328 7.63 -0.69 -21.58
CA LYS A 328 8.29 -0.32 -22.83
C LYS A 328 7.35 0.35 -23.86
N GLU A 329 6.08 -0.05 -23.90
CA GLU A 329 5.09 0.46 -24.86
C GLU A 329 4.75 1.92 -24.53
N ILE A 330 4.54 2.21 -23.23
CA ILE A 330 4.30 3.58 -22.78
C ILE A 330 5.53 4.45 -23.01
N ALA A 331 6.72 3.97 -22.64
CA ALA A 331 7.97 4.70 -22.86
C ALA A 331 8.21 5.01 -24.35
N ALA A 332 7.96 4.04 -25.23
CA ALA A 332 8.11 4.21 -26.68
C ALA A 332 7.12 5.24 -27.26
N SER A 333 5.97 5.46 -26.65
CA SER A 333 5.03 6.51 -27.05
C SER A 333 5.50 7.92 -26.69
N GLY A 334 6.54 8.07 -25.86
CA GLY A 334 7.07 9.34 -25.36
C GLY A 334 6.20 10.01 -24.30
N LEU A 335 5.22 9.30 -23.73
CA LEU A 335 4.43 9.76 -22.58
C LEU A 335 5.20 9.57 -21.29
N SER A 336 4.96 10.46 -20.33
CA SER A 336 5.43 10.28 -18.97
C SER A 336 4.77 9.07 -18.31
N LEU A 337 5.53 8.32 -17.51
CA LEU A 337 5.00 7.13 -16.85
C LEU A 337 5.52 6.97 -15.42
N MET A 338 4.73 6.30 -14.59
CA MET A 338 5.16 5.72 -13.33
C MET A 338 4.92 4.21 -13.34
N VAL A 339 5.79 3.46 -12.67
CA VAL A 339 5.57 2.04 -12.42
C VAL A 339 4.88 1.87 -11.07
N CYS A 340 3.81 1.07 -11.04
CA CYS A 340 2.93 0.96 -9.89
C CYS A 340 2.83 -0.49 -9.40
N PRO A 341 3.86 -0.99 -8.68
CA PRO A 341 3.79 -2.27 -7.99
C PRO A 341 2.79 -2.23 -6.84
N GLY A 342 2.54 -3.39 -6.22
CA GLY A 342 1.67 -3.49 -5.05
C GLY A 342 2.35 -4.07 -3.83
N THR A 343 1.87 -3.68 -2.64
CA THR A 343 2.30 -4.25 -1.36
C THR A 343 1.99 -5.73 -1.24
N SER A 344 1.04 -6.25 -2.01
CA SER A 344 0.46 -7.59 -1.85
C SER A 344 -0.12 -7.83 -0.45
N GLY A 345 -0.55 -6.74 0.22
CA GLY A 345 -1.12 -6.76 1.57
C GLY A 345 -2.63 -6.96 1.60
N TRP A 346 -3.33 -6.83 0.47
CA TRP A 346 -4.80 -7.00 0.37
C TRP A 346 -5.19 -8.41 -0.02
N LEU A 347 -6.45 -8.77 0.25
CA LEU A 347 -6.99 -10.13 0.08
C LEU A 347 -6.09 -11.21 0.74
N THR A 348 -5.44 -10.83 1.83
CA THR A 348 -4.62 -11.70 2.67
C THR A 348 -4.63 -11.15 4.10
N HIS A 349 -4.30 -11.96 5.11
CA HIS A 349 -4.18 -11.45 6.46
C HIS A 349 -2.77 -10.91 6.72
N GLY A 350 -1.73 -11.63 6.29
CA GLY A 350 -0.36 -11.14 6.17
C GLY A 350 -0.03 -10.80 4.73
N THR A 351 1.04 -10.06 4.48
CA THR A 351 1.51 -9.76 3.11
C THR A 351 1.92 -11.05 2.37
N ARG A 352 1.61 -11.20 1.08
CA ARG A 352 2.20 -12.23 0.20
C ARG A 352 3.66 -11.84 -0.08
N LEU A 353 4.51 -12.03 0.92
CA LEU A 353 5.83 -11.40 1.02
C LEU A 353 6.77 -11.69 -0.17
N PRO A 354 6.97 -12.94 -0.62
CA PRO A 354 7.78 -13.22 -1.81
C PRO A 354 7.28 -12.50 -3.06
N ASN A 355 5.95 -12.48 -3.26
CA ASN A 355 5.35 -11.78 -4.38
C ASN A 355 5.55 -10.27 -4.28
N SER A 356 5.38 -9.69 -3.11
CA SER A 356 5.62 -8.26 -2.85
C SER A 356 7.06 -7.87 -3.21
N ILE A 357 8.04 -8.60 -2.66
CA ILE A 357 9.47 -8.34 -2.94
C ILE A 357 9.76 -8.47 -4.44
N GLY A 358 9.32 -9.56 -5.07
CA GLY A 358 9.55 -9.80 -6.50
C GLY A 358 8.88 -8.75 -7.39
N ASN A 359 7.61 -8.43 -7.12
CA ASN A 359 6.84 -7.46 -7.90
C ASN A 359 7.47 -6.05 -7.84
N VAL A 360 7.77 -5.56 -6.64
CA VAL A 360 8.40 -4.23 -6.45
C VAL A 360 9.79 -4.19 -7.11
N THR A 361 10.61 -5.23 -6.93
CA THR A 361 11.96 -5.32 -7.53
C THR A 361 11.90 -5.30 -9.06
N ASN A 362 11.06 -6.15 -9.65
CA ASN A 362 10.96 -6.31 -11.10
C ASN A 362 10.40 -5.05 -11.75
N PHE A 363 9.37 -4.45 -11.16
CA PHE A 363 8.78 -3.25 -11.70
C PHE A 363 9.70 -2.02 -11.56
N ALA A 364 10.39 -1.87 -10.42
CA ALA A 364 11.40 -0.83 -10.24
C ALA A 364 12.54 -0.96 -11.27
N ALA A 365 12.99 -2.20 -11.56
CA ALA A 365 14.00 -2.44 -12.59
C ALA A 365 13.53 -2.00 -13.99
N GLN A 366 12.28 -2.27 -14.36
CA GLN A 366 11.70 -1.80 -15.61
C GLN A 366 11.54 -0.28 -15.62
N GLY A 367 11.10 0.31 -14.50
CA GLY A 367 11.00 1.77 -14.37
C GLY A 367 12.34 2.47 -14.62
N ARG A 368 13.43 1.98 -13.99
CA ARG A 368 14.78 2.50 -14.23
C ARG A 368 15.23 2.32 -15.69
N LYS A 369 14.96 1.15 -16.26
CA LYS A 369 15.34 0.85 -17.65
C LYS A 369 14.68 1.79 -18.67
N TYR A 370 13.45 2.20 -18.41
CA TYR A 370 12.65 3.00 -19.33
C TYR A 370 12.41 4.43 -18.84
N ASN A 371 13.25 4.92 -17.92
CA ASN A 371 13.24 6.30 -17.39
C ASN A 371 11.85 6.73 -16.89
N ALA A 372 11.17 5.86 -16.13
CA ALA A 372 9.92 6.23 -15.49
C ALA A 372 10.16 7.41 -14.51
N GLU A 373 9.21 8.35 -14.45
CA GLU A 373 9.29 9.47 -13.50
C GLU A 373 9.32 9.00 -12.05
N GLY A 374 8.67 7.87 -11.78
CA GLY A 374 8.55 7.40 -10.40
C GLY A 374 8.09 5.96 -10.25
N LEU A 375 8.10 5.56 -8.98
CA LEU A 375 7.52 4.33 -8.48
C LEU A 375 6.42 4.70 -7.48
N LEU A 376 5.19 4.18 -7.69
CA LEU A 376 4.05 4.35 -6.81
C LEU A 376 3.62 2.99 -6.25
N ASN A 377 4.03 2.68 -5.02
CA ASN A 377 3.72 1.40 -4.38
C ASN A 377 2.29 1.41 -3.83
N THR A 378 1.41 0.59 -4.39
CA THR A 378 -0.02 0.61 -4.08
C THR A 378 -0.38 -0.36 -2.95
N ASP A 379 -1.29 0.06 -2.06
CA ASP A 379 -1.87 -0.75 -0.99
C ASP A 379 -3.40 -0.70 -1.08
N TRP A 380 -4.00 -1.79 -1.58
CA TRP A 380 -5.42 -1.88 -1.81
C TRP A 380 -6.16 -2.50 -0.61
N GLY A 381 -7.48 -2.32 -0.59
CA GLY A 381 -8.35 -2.80 0.48
C GLY A 381 -9.52 -3.67 0.03
N ASP A 382 -9.39 -4.36 -1.09
CA ASP A 382 -10.44 -5.14 -1.71
C ASP A 382 -11.25 -6.01 -0.74
N GLN A 383 -12.55 -6.13 -0.98
CA GLN A 383 -13.49 -6.94 -0.20
C GLN A 383 -13.55 -6.59 1.30
N GLY A 384 -13.60 -5.30 1.63
CA GLY A 384 -13.85 -4.82 3.00
C GLY A 384 -12.61 -4.48 3.80
N HIS A 385 -11.43 -4.47 3.17
CA HIS A 385 -10.16 -3.95 3.71
C HIS A 385 -9.79 -4.54 5.07
N ARG A 386 -9.78 -5.88 5.19
CA ARG A 386 -9.48 -6.58 6.45
C ARG A 386 -8.01 -6.65 6.81
N ASN A 387 -7.09 -6.40 5.86
CA ASN A 387 -5.66 -6.29 6.12
C ASN A 387 -5.34 -5.08 7.01
N PHE A 388 -4.32 -5.21 7.84
CA PHE A 388 -3.87 -4.14 8.72
C PHE A 388 -2.70 -3.35 8.11
N LEU A 389 -2.56 -2.08 8.50
CA LEU A 389 -1.47 -1.22 8.03
C LEU A 389 -0.09 -1.82 8.36
N GLY A 390 0.06 -2.43 9.52
CA GLY A 390 1.32 -3.04 9.97
C GLY A 390 1.85 -4.13 9.04
N VAL A 391 0.98 -4.82 8.27
CA VAL A 391 1.44 -5.84 7.31
C VAL A 391 1.99 -5.23 6.02
N SER A 392 1.62 -4.00 5.69
CA SER A 392 2.06 -3.29 4.48
C SER A 392 3.36 -2.50 4.68
N LEU A 393 3.77 -2.21 5.94
CA LEU A 393 4.94 -1.39 6.24
C LEU A 393 6.24 -1.92 5.64
N HIS A 394 6.44 -3.25 5.67
CA HIS A 394 7.61 -3.88 5.04
C HIS A 394 7.69 -3.56 3.54
N SER A 395 6.58 -3.67 2.83
CA SER A 395 6.53 -3.39 1.40
C SER A 395 6.72 -1.90 1.09
N PHE A 396 6.20 -1.01 1.93
CA PHE A 396 6.45 0.44 1.77
C PHE A 396 7.94 0.76 1.91
N ALA A 397 8.59 0.23 2.93
CA ALA A 397 10.03 0.39 3.13
C ALA A 397 10.84 -0.22 1.96
N HIS A 398 10.41 -1.40 1.45
CA HIS A 398 11.06 -2.04 0.31
C HIS A 398 10.87 -1.22 -0.98
N GLY A 399 9.68 -0.68 -1.22
CA GLY A 399 9.42 0.24 -2.33
C GLY A 399 10.27 1.51 -2.25
N ALA A 400 10.44 2.06 -1.05
CA ALA A 400 11.33 3.18 -0.79
C ALA A 400 12.78 2.87 -1.15
N ALA A 401 13.31 1.75 -0.68
CA ALA A 401 14.67 1.30 -0.99
C ALA A 401 14.86 1.06 -2.50
N GLN A 402 13.92 0.39 -3.15
CA GLN A 402 13.96 0.12 -4.60
C GLN A 402 13.82 1.38 -5.45
N SER A 403 13.17 2.42 -4.93
CA SER A 403 13.01 3.69 -5.64
C SER A 403 14.13 4.70 -5.35
N TRP A 404 14.89 4.53 -4.26
CA TRP A 404 16.04 5.37 -3.93
C TRP A 404 17.33 4.85 -4.57
N ASN A 405 17.73 3.62 -4.26
CA ASN A 405 18.94 2.96 -4.82
C ASN A 405 18.70 1.45 -4.99
N GLY A 406 17.84 1.11 -5.94
CA GLY A 406 17.37 -0.27 -6.10
C GLY A 406 18.44 -1.28 -6.46
N LYS A 407 19.55 -0.86 -7.09
CA LYS A 407 20.66 -1.77 -7.44
C LYS A 407 21.42 -2.25 -6.20
N ALA A 408 21.38 -1.50 -5.10
CA ALA A 408 22.07 -1.85 -3.85
C ALA A 408 21.18 -2.62 -2.85
N VAL A 409 19.90 -2.85 -3.17
CA VAL A 409 18.97 -3.57 -2.27
C VAL A 409 19.28 -5.07 -2.26
N ASP A 410 19.68 -5.59 -1.09
CA ASP A 410 19.79 -7.03 -0.83
C ASP A 410 18.43 -7.58 -0.37
N ASN A 411 17.65 -8.14 -1.30
CA ASN A 411 16.31 -8.67 -1.03
C ASN A 411 16.32 -9.82 0.02
N VAL A 412 17.43 -10.53 0.20
CA VAL A 412 17.54 -11.63 1.17
C VAL A 412 17.64 -11.06 2.59
N LYS A 413 18.47 -10.02 2.77
CA LYS A 413 18.69 -9.37 4.07
C LYS A 413 17.66 -8.28 4.39
N PHE A 414 16.88 -7.83 3.41
CA PHE A 414 15.99 -6.68 3.56
C PHE A 414 15.05 -6.81 4.77
N THR A 415 14.42 -7.98 4.94
CA THR A 415 13.50 -8.19 6.07
C THR A 415 14.19 -8.08 7.42
N ASP A 416 15.46 -8.52 7.54
CA ASP A 416 16.24 -8.38 8.78
C ASP A 416 16.57 -6.92 9.06
N ASN A 417 17.00 -6.17 8.03
CA ASN A 417 17.29 -4.75 8.12
C ASN A 417 16.03 -3.94 8.49
N PHE A 418 14.90 -4.22 7.83
CA PHE A 418 13.62 -3.62 8.16
C PHE A 418 13.25 -3.84 9.63
N CYS A 419 13.34 -5.09 10.12
CA CYS A 419 13.02 -5.39 11.52
C CYS A 419 13.99 -4.74 12.51
N TYR A 420 15.26 -4.59 12.12
CA TYR A 420 16.25 -3.92 12.94
C TYR A 420 15.89 -2.44 13.16
N HIS A 421 15.52 -1.72 12.09
CA HIS A 421 15.17 -0.30 12.15
C HIS A 421 13.75 -0.04 12.66
N ALA A 422 12.75 -0.73 12.11
CA ALA A 422 11.36 -0.48 12.42
C ALA A 422 10.94 -0.99 13.80
N PHE A 423 11.54 -2.07 14.32
CA PHE A 423 11.14 -2.68 15.58
C PHE A 423 12.27 -2.79 16.61
N GLY A 424 13.44 -2.21 16.35
CA GLY A 424 14.61 -2.27 17.24
C GLY A 424 15.12 -3.70 17.48
N GLN A 425 14.84 -4.64 16.57
CA GLN A 425 15.13 -6.07 16.78
C GLN A 425 16.52 -6.44 16.28
N ARG A 426 17.45 -6.69 17.22
CA ARG A 426 18.83 -7.10 16.92
C ARG A 426 18.99 -8.59 16.61
N ASN A 427 17.96 -9.41 16.87
CA ASN A 427 17.92 -10.82 16.50
C ASN A 427 16.94 -11.05 15.33
N ASN A 428 17.01 -12.22 14.71
CA ASN A 428 16.21 -12.54 13.52
C ASN A 428 14.79 -13.05 13.84
N ARG A 429 14.34 -13.03 15.11
CA ARG A 429 13.03 -13.59 15.50
C ARG A 429 11.87 -12.92 14.77
N MET A 430 11.82 -11.58 14.79
CA MET A 430 10.78 -10.82 14.12
C MET A 430 10.79 -11.05 12.61
N ALA A 431 11.98 -11.00 11.98
CA ALA A 431 12.14 -11.25 10.57
C ALA A 431 11.70 -12.67 10.16
N LYS A 432 12.03 -13.68 10.96
CA LYS A 432 11.55 -15.05 10.78
C LYS A 432 10.03 -15.13 10.87
N ALA A 433 9.42 -14.48 11.85
CA ALA A 433 7.96 -14.44 12.01
C ALA A 433 7.27 -13.79 10.81
N ILE A 434 7.78 -12.64 10.34
CA ILE A 434 7.25 -11.95 9.14
C ILE A 434 7.38 -12.85 7.90
N ARG A 435 8.51 -13.53 7.71
CA ARG A 435 8.69 -14.46 6.58
C ARG A 435 7.74 -15.65 6.66
N LEU A 436 7.54 -16.24 7.83
CA LEU A 436 6.60 -17.36 8.00
C LEU A 436 5.16 -16.93 7.70
N LEU A 437 4.72 -15.80 8.26
CA LEU A 437 3.41 -15.23 7.96
C LEU A 437 3.27 -14.90 6.47
N GLY A 438 4.27 -14.24 5.90
CA GLY A 438 4.27 -13.83 4.49
C GLY A 438 4.34 -14.98 3.47
N ASN A 439 4.65 -16.20 3.91
CA ASN A 439 4.69 -17.41 3.08
C ASN A 439 3.43 -18.29 3.21
N THR A 440 2.48 -17.96 4.09
CA THR A 440 1.29 -18.80 4.33
C THR A 440 0.48 -19.05 3.07
N TYR A 441 0.39 -18.05 2.18
CA TYR A 441 -0.35 -18.14 0.91
C TYR A 441 0.21 -19.19 -0.06
N ILE A 442 1.50 -19.53 0.03
CA ILE A 442 2.13 -20.65 -0.71
C ILE A 442 2.04 -21.92 0.13
N THR A 443 2.34 -21.83 1.43
CA THR A 443 2.41 -22.98 2.35
C THR A 443 1.08 -23.74 2.42
N CYS A 444 -0.06 -23.06 2.22
CA CYS A 444 -1.38 -23.72 2.21
C CYS A 444 -1.55 -24.76 1.08
N GLY A 445 -0.65 -24.78 0.10
CA GLY A 445 -0.61 -25.79 -0.95
C GLY A 445 -1.50 -25.50 -2.17
N GLY A 446 -2.11 -24.32 -2.21
CA GLY A 446 -2.83 -23.77 -3.37
C GLY A 446 -2.44 -22.31 -3.57
N VAL A 447 -2.40 -21.84 -4.79
CA VAL A 447 -2.07 -20.44 -5.14
C VAL A 447 -3.19 -19.85 -5.99
N SER A 448 -3.55 -18.62 -5.71
CA SER A 448 -4.47 -17.82 -6.50
C SER A 448 -3.84 -16.46 -6.79
N PRO A 449 -3.95 -15.93 -8.01
CA PRO A 449 -3.48 -14.58 -8.28
C PRO A 449 -4.14 -13.56 -7.37
N ASN A 450 -3.37 -12.56 -6.99
CA ASN A 450 -3.82 -11.38 -6.25
C ASN A 450 -4.40 -11.61 -4.85
N LYS A 451 -4.38 -12.83 -4.30
CA LYS A 451 -4.94 -13.16 -2.98
C LYS A 451 -4.28 -14.35 -2.30
N SER A 452 -4.60 -14.53 -1.01
CA SER A 452 -4.37 -15.76 -0.25
C SER A 452 -5.69 -16.53 -0.11
N LEU A 453 -5.68 -17.85 -0.33
CA LEU A 453 -6.85 -18.70 -0.11
C LEU A 453 -7.31 -18.70 1.36
N LEU A 454 -6.40 -18.46 2.31
CA LEU A 454 -6.73 -18.38 3.73
C LEU A 454 -7.64 -17.20 4.07
N TYR A 455 -7.59 -16.13 3.27
CA TYR A 455 -8.41 -14.92 3.47
C TYR A 455 -9.91 -15.21 3.29
N GLY A 456 -10.28 -15.92 2.23
CA GLY A 456 -11.66 -16.37 2.02
C GLY A 456 -12.04 -17.52 2.94
N ALA A 457 -11.16 -18.51 3.09
CA ALA A 457 -11.40 -19.70 3.91
C ALA A 457 -11.70 -19.41 5.39
N LEU A 458 -11.24 -18.25 5.92
CA LEU A 458 -11.57 -17.83 7.29
C LEU A 458 -13.10 -17.68 7.49
N PHE A 459 -13.84 -17.31 6.44
CA PHE A 459 -15.27 -17.02 6.50
C PHE A 459 -16.12 -17.93 5.60
N GLU A 460 -15.49 -18.73 4.75
CA GLU A 460 -16.21 -19.65 3.88
C GLU A 460 -17.04 -20.64 4.71
N PRO A 461 -18.33 -20.85 4.39
CA PRO A 461 -19.14 -21.83 5.09
C PRO A 461 -18.54 -23.24 5.05
N ILE A 462 -18.49 -23.91 6.19
CA ILE A 462 -17.90 -25.26 6.31
C ILE A 462 -18.64 -26.28 5.43
N SER A 463 -19.96 -26.10 5.26
CA SER A 463 -20.83 -26.98 4.46
C SER A 463 -20.76 -26.70 2.95
N ASN A 464 -20.17 -25.57 2.53
CA ASN A 464 -20.11 -25.21 1.11
C ASN A 464 -19.12 -26.09 0.34
N SER A 465 -19.55 -26.67 -0.77
CA SER A 465 -18.70 -27.50 -1.65
C SER A 465 -18.47 -26.90 -3.04
N GLU A 466 -19.23 -25.85 -3.41
CA GLU A 466 -19.09 -25.24 -4.72
C GLU A 466 -17.99 -24.15 -4.73
N ARG A 467 -17.03 -24.29 -5.67
CA ARG A 467 -15.91 -23.34 -5.87
C ARG A 467 -15.17 -22.93 -4.58
N SER A 468 -14.98 -23.91 -3.69
CA SER A 468 -14.42 -23.72 -2.36
C SER A 468 -12.91 -23.41 -2.39
N GLU A 469 -12.48 -22.31 -1.79
CA GLU A 469 -11.07 -22.03 -1.55
C GLU A 469 -10.44 -23.06 -0.61
N ILE A 470 -11.23 -23.60 0.32
CA ILE A 470 -10.80 -24.68 1.22
C ILE A 470 -10.33 -25.92 0.44
N ASP A 471 -11.04 -26.29 -0.64
CA ASP A 471 -10.70 -27.49 -1.40
C ASP A 471 -9.44 -27.35 -2.24
N MET A 472 -9.07 -26.11 -2.59
CA MET A 472 -7.82 -25.81 -3.29
C MET A 472 -6.56 -25.97 -2.40
N MET A 473 -6.69 -25.98 -1.08
CA MET A 473 -5.58 -26.10 -0.14
C MET A 473 -5.31 -27.56 0.20
N THR A 474 -4.06 -27.89 0.56
CA THR A 474 -3.67 -29.25 0.97
C THR A 474 -3.74 -29.44 2.48
N VAL A 475 -4.05 -30.67 2.94
CA VAL A 475 -4.04 -31.02 4.38
C VAL A 475 -2.64 -30.79 4.98
N ALA A 476 -1.59 -31.25 4.29
CA ALA A 476 -0.21 -31.08 4.75
C ALA A 476 0.19 -29.60 4.86
N GLY A 477 -0.21 -28.76 3.90
CA GLY A 477 0.03 -27.32 3.94
C GLY A 477 -0.65 -26.63 5.11
N LEU A 478 -1.92 -26.94 5.33
CA LEU A 478 -2.69 -26.40 6.45
C LEU A 478 -2.11 -26.82 7.81
N GLN A 479 -1.68 -28.08 7.96
CA GLN A 479 -1.01 -28.56 9.17
C GLN A 479 0.34 -27.87 9.40
N ARG A 480 1.10 -27.61 8.34
CA ARG A 480 2.38 -26.87 8.40
C ARG A 480 2.16 -25.44 8.87
N ILE A 481 1.13 -24.73 8.38
CA ILE A 481 0.78 -23.38 8.84
C ILE A 481 0.48 -23.40 10.35
N GLN A 482 -0.31 -24.35 10.82
CA GLN A 482 -0.59 -24.47 12.26
C GLN A 482 0.69 -24.66 13.07
N ALA A 483 1.56 -25.58 12.67
CA ALA A 483 2.83 -25.83 13.36
C ALA A 483 3.74 -24.59 13.38
N GLN A 484 3.80 -23.84 12.29
CA GLN A 484 4.67 -22.68 12.16
C GLN A 484 4.18 -21.45 12.92
N LEU A 485 2.85 -21.22 12.96
CA LEU A 485 2.26 -19.99 13.53
C LEU A 485 1.72 -20.15 14.95
N SER A 486 1.64 -21.36 15.51
CA SER A 486 1.07 -21.60 16.86
C SER A 486 2.08 -21.45 18.00
N GLY A 487 3.35 -21.20 17.73
CA GLY A 487 4.38 -21.14 18.77
C GLY A 487 4.32 -19.81 19.55
N ASP A 488 4.19 -19.89 20.89
CA ASP A 488 4.18 -18.72 21.77
C ASP A 488 5.45 -17.86 21.64
N ASN A 489 6.56 -18.49 21.24
CA ASN A 489 7.86 -17.84 21.05
C ASN A 489 8.12 -17.33 19.63
N LEU A 490 7.15 -17.38 18.72
CA LEU A 490 7.32 -16.93 17.34
C LEU A 490 7.64 -15.42 17.27
N TRP A 491 6.89 -14.63 18.01
CA TRP A 491 7.00 -13.19 18.05
C TRP A 491 7.80 -12.71 19.27
N PRO A 492 8.50 -11.56 19.19
CA PRO A 492 9.04 -10.94 20.40
C PRO A 492 7.90 -10.58 21.36
N ALA A 493 8.13 -10.75 22.68
CA ALA A 493 7.13 -10.41 23.68
C ALA A 493 6.81 -8.92 23.64
N ASN A 494 7.86 -8.08 23.62
CA ASN A 494 7.80 -6.63 23.50
C ASN A 494 8.86 -6.14 22.53
N ILE A 495 8.60 -4.99 21.90
CA ILE A 495 9.59 -4.22 21.15
C ILE A 495 10.07 -3.07 22.05
N LYS A 496 11.34 -2.71 21.95
CA LYS A 496 11.95 -1.63 22.78
C LYS A 496 11.57 -0.23 22.28
N SER A 497 10.62 -0.09 21.40
CA SER A 497 10.15 1.22 20.96
C SER A 497 9.20 1.83 21.96
N ALA A 498 9.39 3.09 22.29
CA ALA A 498 8.40 3.92 22.97
C ALA A 498 7.25 4.33 22.03
N ASP A 499 7.40 4.12 20.72
CA ASP A 499 6.44 4.52 19.71
C ASP A 499 5.22 3.57 19.71
N SER A 500 4.04 4.15 19.93
CA SER A 500 2.77 3.43 19.90
C SER A 500 2.44 2.87 18.51
N PHE A 501 2.96 3.47 17.45
CA PHE A 501 2.72 3.05 16.06
C PHE A 501 3.36 1.68 15.78
N GLU A 502 4.62 1.48 16.21
CA GLU A 502 5.34 0.21 16.05
C GLU A 502 4.74 -0.91 16.90
N GLN A 503 4.31 -0.58 18.12
CA GLN A 503 3.65 -1.55 19.00
C GLN A 503 2.30 -1.99 18.43
N LEU A 504 1.52 -1.06 17.84
CA LEU A 504 0.30 -1.41 17.12
C LEU A 504 0.60 -2.30 15.91
N ALA A 505 1.65 -2.00 15.12
CA ALA A 505 2.04 -2.82 13.99
C ALA A 505 2.41 -4.25 14.41
N LEU A 506 3.11 -4.44 15.54
CA LEU A 506 3.39 -5.76 16.10
C LEU A 506 2.11 -6.50 16.48
N ARG A 507 1.14 -5.82 17.12
CA ARG A 507 -0.17 -6.42 17.47
C ARG A 507 -0.94 -6.83 16.21
N GLU A 508 -0.94 -5.98 15.19
CA GLU A 508 -1.57 -6.24 13.89
C GLU A 508 -0.98 -7.48 13.20
N LEU A 509 0.36 -7.61 13.19
CA LEU A 509 1.04 -8.79 12.65
C LEU A 509 0.73 -10.07 13.45
N LYS A 510 0.69 -9.99 14.78
CA LYS A 510 0.31 -11.11 15.64
C LYS A 510 -1.14 -11.54 15.38
N LEU A 511 -2.06 -10.59 15.21
CA LEU A 511 -3.46 -10.91 14.92
C LEU A 511 -3.59 -11.53 13.52
N ALA A 512 -2.91 -11.00 12.50
CA ALA A 512 -2.87 -11.56 11.16
C ALA A 512 -2.41 -13.03 11.16
N ALA A 513 -1.36 -13.36 11.92
CA ALA A 513 -0.89 -14.74 12.06
C ALA A 513 -1.93 -15.65 12.73
N ARG A 514 -2.65 -15.16 13.75
CA ARG A 514 -3.75 -15.92 14.38
C ARG A 514 -4.94 -16.11 13.45
N MET A 515 -5.24 -15.12 12.59
CA MET A 515 -6.29 -15.24 11.58
C MET A 515 -5.94 -16.34 10.55
N ASP A 516 -4.70 -16.39 10.06
CA ASP A 516 -4.25 -17.45 9.15
C ASP A 516 -4.23 -18.83 9.83
N CYS A 517 -3.81 -18.90 11.08
CA CYS A 517 -3.82 -20.15 11.86
C CYS A 517 -5.27 -20.65 12.08
N LEU A 518 -6.21 -19.75 12.39
CA LEU A 518 -7.62 -20.10 12.55
C LEU A 518 -8.25 -20.53 11.21
N ALA A 519 -7.94 -19.82 10.12
CA ALA A 519 -8.38 -20.20 8.77
C ALA A 519 -7.92 -21.61 8.41
N ALA A 520 -6.66 -21.95 8.70
CA ALA A 520 -6.12 -23.29 8.47
C ALA A 520 -6.82 -24.36 9.32
N ARG A 521 -7.10 -24.08 10.61
CA ARG A 521 -7.84 -25.00 11.49
C ARG A 521 -9.28 -25.21 11.03
N ARG A 522 -9.98 -24.13 10.66
CA ARG A 522 -11.34 -24.23 10.09
C ARG A 522 -11.35 -25.04 8.80
N ALA A 523 -10.41 -24.79 7.89
CA ALA A 523 -10.28 -25.53 6.64
C ALA A 523 -10.05 -27.03 6.86
N LEU A 524 -9.22 -27.42 7.83
CA LEU A 524 -9.01 -28.84 8.19
C LEU A 524 -10.28 -29.48 8.76
N ALA A 525 -11.01 -28.77 9.62
CA ALA A 525 -12.30 -29.25 10.14
C ALA A 525 -13.32 -29.40 9.01
N ALA A 526 -13.42 -28.43 8.10
CA ALA A 526 -14.30 -28.47 6.93
C ALA A 526 -13.99 -29.67 6.03
N LYS A 527 -12.69 -29.89 5.69
CA LYS A 527 -12.28 -31.04 4.87
C LYS A 527 -12.66 -32.39 5.49
N ARG A 528 -12.53 -32.53 6.81
CA ARG A 528 -12.98 -33.75 7.52
C ARG A 528 -14.50 -33.90 7.48
N LEU A 529 -15.25 -32.83 7.75
CA LEU A 529 -16.72 -32.85 7.73
C LEU A 529 -17.30 -33.17 6.37
N ARG A 530 -16.75 -32.59 5.30
CA ARG A 530 -17.15 -32.86 3.90
C ARG A 530 -16.87 -34.30 3.48
N ARG A 531 -15.92 -34.99 4.11
CA ARG A 531 -15.62 -36.42 3.93
C ARG A 531 -16.38 -37.35 4.90
N SER A 532 -17.39 -36.83 5.59
CA SER A 532 -18.15 -37.56 6.61
C SER A 532 -17.30 -38.08 7.77
N GLN A 533 -16.14 -37.51 7.99
CA GLN A 533 -15.27 -37.87 9.12
C GLN A 533 -15.69 -37.14 10.40
N LYS A 534 -15.43 -37.78 11.55
CA LYS A 534 -15.78 -37.20 12.87
C LYS A 534 -14.89 -35.98 13.20
N VAL A 535 -15.54 -34.87 13.57
CA VAL A 535 -14.92 -33.71 14.22
C VAL A 535 -15.55 -33.57 15.60
N LYS A 536 -14.75 -33.51 16.66
CA LYS A 536 -15.26 -33.43 18.05
C LYS A 536 -16.01 -32.10 18.28
N SER A 537 -17.13 -32.15 19.01
CA SER A 537 -17.88 -30.93 19.39
C SER A 537 -16.99 -29.94 20.15
N SER A 538 -16.09 -30.43 21.03
CA SER A 538 -15.13 -29.57 21.74
C SER A 538 -14.09 -28.88 20.86
N GLU A 539 -13.78 -29.45 19.68
CA GLU A 539 -12.92 -28.80 18.68
C GLU A 539 -13.66 -27.64 18.00
N LEU A 540 -14.89 -27.87 17.57
CA LEU A 540 -15.73 -26.83 16.96
C LEU A 540 -16.01 -25.68 17.95
N GLN A 541 -16.24 -26.01 19.22
CA GLN A 541 -16.44 -25.03 20.28
C GLN A 541 -15.19 -24.14 20.46
N ARG A 542 -14.00 -24.74 20.51
CA ARG A 542 -12.72 -24.00 20.57
C ARG A 542 -12.50 -23.10 19.36
N LEU A 543 -12.85 -23.55 18.16
CA LEU A 543 -12.77 -22.71 16.95
C LEU A 543 -13.73 -21.51 17.02
N SER A 544 -14.93 -21.70 17.55
CA SER A 544 -15.91 -20.63 17.79
C SER A 544 -15.37 -19.59 18.79
N GLU A 545 -14.81 -20.03 19.92
CA GLU A 545 -14.21 -19.15 20.92
C GLU A 545 -13.01 -18.36 20.36
N GLN A 546 -12.16 -19.01 19.55
CA GLN A 546 -11.05 -18.34 18.88
C GLN A 546 -11.56 -17.29 17.89
N MET A 547 -12.63 -17.58 17.14
CA MET A 547 -13.26 -16.62 16.21
C MET A 547 -13.79 -15.40 16.96
N HIS A 548 -14.47 -15.61 18.08
CA HIS A 548 -14.96 -14.54 18.95
C HIS A 548 -13.83 -13.62 19.44
N ASN A 549 -12.75 -14.23 19.98
CA ASN A 549 -11.60 -13.47 20.51
C ASN A 549 -10.88 -12.69 19.41
N ILE A 550 -10.73 -13.26 18.22
CA ILE A 550 -10.17 -12.57 17.05
C ILE A 550 -11.07 -11.40 16.63
N ALA A 551 -12.40 -11.58 16.57
CA ALA A 551 -13.33 -10.51 16.24
C ALA A 551 -13.24 -9.32 17.20
N LYS A 552 -13.12 -9.59 18.50
CA LYS A 552 -12.94 -8.56 19.52
C LYS A 552 -11.66 -7.76 19.31
N GLU A 553 -10.52 -8.43 19.14
CA GLU A 553 -9.23 -7.77 18.92
C GLU A 553 -9.16 -7.08 17.56
N PHE A 554 -9.78 -7.65 16.52
CA PHE A 554 -9.91 -7.00 15.20
C PHE A 554 -10.62 -5.65 15.33
N LYS A 555 -11.72 -5.58 16.09
CA LYS A 555 -12.43 -4.32 16.36
C LYS A 555 -11.53 -3.31 17.07
N GLU A 556 -10.79 -3.73 18.09
CA GLU A 556 -9.88 -2.86 18.85
C GLU A 556 -8.78 -2.29 17.94
N LEU A 557 -8.09 -3.14 17.18
CA LEU A 557 -7.01 -2.72 16.29
C LEU A 557 -7.53 -1.86 15.12
N TRP A 558 -8.71 -2.18 14.58
CA TRP A 558 -9.34 -1.33 13.59
C TRP A 558 -9.54 0.09 14.12
N LEU A 559 -10.18 0.22 15.27
CA LEU A 559 -10.50 1.52 15.87
C LEU A 559 -9.28 2.27 16.40
N SER A 560 -8.15 1.60 16.61
CA SER A 560 -6.90 2.27 16.98
C SER A 560 -6.37 3.16 15.85
N ARG A 561 -6.49 2.73 14.58
CA ARG A 561 -5.95 3.43 13.42
C ARG A 561 -6.99 4.06 12.50
N ASN A 562 -8.23 3.58 12.54
CA ASN A 562 -9.23 3.94 11.55
C ASN A 562 -10.48 4.54 12.20
N LYS A 563 -11.23 5.30 11.41
CA LYS A 563 -12.58 5.73 11.73
C LYS A 563 -13.51 4.51 11.79
N LEU A 564 -14.73 4.66 12.31
CA LEU A 564 -15.70 3.55 12.38
C LEU A 564 -15.96 2.96 10.99
N SER A 565 -16.22 3.80 10.01
CA SER A 565 -16.41 3.44 8.60
C SER A 565 -17.28 2.18 8.44
N ARG A 566 -16.83 1.17 7.69
CA ARG A 566 -17.58 -0.08 7.44
C ARG A 566 -17.12 -1.25 8.32
N LEU A 567 -16.57 -0.99 9.50
CA LEU A 567 -16.15 -2.03 10.45
C LEU A 567 -17.22 -3.10 10.68
N HIS A 568 -18.49 -2.69 10.80
CA HIS A 568 -19.60 -3.60 11.04
C HIS A 568 -19.80 -4.65 9.94
N ASP A 569 -19.43 -4.35 8.69
CA ASP A 569 -19.51 -5.32 7.59
C ASP A 569 -18.52 -6.47 7.80
N ASN A 570 -17.30 -6.14 8.25
CA ASN A 570 -16.32 -7.15 8.60
C ASN A 570 -16.74 -7.94 9.84
N LEU A 571 -17.24 -7.28 10.89
CA LEU A 571 -17.69 -7.97 12.11
C LEU A 571 -18.84 -8.93 11.85
N ARG A 572 -19.74 -8.64 10.90
CA ARG A 572 -20.79 -9.59 10.49
C ARG A 572 -20.23 -10.90 9.94
N LEU A 573 -19.10 -10.86 9.23
CA LEU A 573 -18.44 -12.08 8.73
C LEU A 573 -17.91 -12.92 9.89
N PHE A 574 -17.23 -12.29 10.87
CA PHE A 574 -16.74 -12.97 12.07
C PHE A 574 -17.89 -13.62 12.86
N HIS A 575 -18.96 -12.87 13.17
CA HIS A 575 -20.11 -13.37 13.90
C HIS A 575 -20.87 -14.47 13.15
N GLY A 576 -20.95 -14.36 11.81
CA GLY A 576 -21.53 -15.41 10.98
C GLY A 576 -20.77 -16.73 11.08
N ALA A 577 -19.44 -16.67 10.97
CA ALA A 577 -18.58 -17.84 11.09
C ALA A 577 -18.55 -18.42 12.52
N GLU A 578 -18.58 -17.58 13.55
CA GLU A 578 -18.71 -17.97 14.95
C GLU A 578 -20.03 -18.74 15.20
N LYS A 579 -21.15 -18.19 14.74
CA LYS A 579 -22.48 -18.80 14.87
C LYS A 579 -22.56 -20.17 14.18
N GLU A 580 -22.01 -20.28 12.96
CA GLU A 580 -21.94 -21.56 12.23
C GLU A 580 -21.21 -22.63 13.05
N LEU A 581 -20.02 -22.30 13.57
CA LEU A 581 -19.21 -23.22 14.39
C LEU A 581 -19.93 -23.66 15.67
N SER A 582 -20.59 -22.74 16.37
CA SER A 582 -21.37 -23.02 17.57
C SER A 582 -22.58 -23.94 17.27
N GLN A 583 -23.28 -23.69 16.18
CA GLN A 583 -24.42 -24.53 15.75
C GLN A 583 -23.97 -25.95 15.40
N LEU A 584 -22.86 -26.10 14.68
CA LEU A 584 -22.28 -27.42 14.36
C LEU A 584 -21.84 -28.17 15.62
N ALA A 585 -21.28 -27.47 16.60
CA ALA A 585 -20.90 -28.05 17.89
C ALA A 585 -22.13 -28.55 18.69
N GLY A 586 -23.24 -27.76 18.68
CA GLY A 586 -24.49 -28.12 19.41
C GLY A 586 -25.24 -29.30 18.79
N LYS A 587 -25.32 -29.38 17.46
CA LYS A 587 -25.94 -30.53 16.76
C LYS A 587 -25.23 -31.84 17.09
N ARG A 588 -23.92 -31.83 17.26
CA ARG A 588 -23.09 -33.02 17.55
C ARG A 588 -23.00 -33.41 19.04
N LYS A 589 -23.54 -32.60 19.96
CA LYS A 589 -23.76 -32.99 21.36
C LYS A 589 -25.03 -33.82 21.53
N ARG A 590 -25.96 -33.75 20.58
CA ARG A 590 -27.26 -34.41 20.59
C ARG A 590 -27.31 -35.71 19.79
N SER A 591 -26.32 -35.98 18.93
CA SER A 591 -26.08 -37.22 18.18
C SER A 591 -24.93 -38.02 18.80
#